data_7529dcdf67fdff347ec5639bc466052b
#
_entry.id   7529dcdf67fdff347ec5639bc466052b
#
_cell.length_a   1.000
_cell.length_b   1.000
_cell.length_c   1.000
_cell.angle_alpha   90.00
_cell.angle_beta   90.00
_cell.angle_gamma   90.00
#
_symmetry.space_group_name_H-M   'P 1'
#
loop_
_entity.id
_entity.type
_entity.pdbx_description
1 polymer ?
#
loop_
_entity_poly.entity_id
_entity_poly.type
_entity_poly.pdbx_seq_one_letter_code
_entity_poly.pdbx_strand_id
1 'polypeptide(L)'
;MRVKVRFTGMIRHYVGEKERDYDLPEGSTAGDLLLLLGREYGSRMPAHMWNSGRERFHPLVIAMRKGEPLHGEDGPLRDGDEIFLLSRLAGG
;
A
#
# COMPACT_ATOMS: atom_id res chain seq x y z
N MET A 1 4.16 -14.79 7.14
CA MET A 1 4.31 -14.74 5.66
C MET A 1 5.08 -13.52 5.24
N ARG A 2 5.82 -13.61 4.17
CA ARG A 2 6.60 -12.48 3.65
C ARG A 2 5.96 -11.90 2.41
N VAL A 3 5.83 -10.59 2.39
CA VAL A 3 5.21 -9.86 1.29
C VAL A 3 6.16 -8.74 0.87
N LYS A 4 6.38 -8.60 -0.45
CA LYS A 4 7.16 -7.49 -0.99
C LYS A 4 6.21 -6.39 -1.44
N VAL A 5 6.45 -5.16 -1.00
CA VAL A 5 5.68 -4.00 -1.45
C VAL A 5 6.55 -3.18 -2.38
N ARG A 6 6.04 -2.90 -3.58
CA ARG A 6 6.70 -2.01 -4.53
C ARG A 6 5.97 -0.69 -4.58
N PHE A 7 6.72 0.38 -4.42
CA PHE A 7 6.19 1.73 -4.45
C PHE A 7 6.38 2.30 -5.84
N THR A 8 5.34 2.89 -6.41
CA THR A 8 5.36 3.39 -7.78
C THR A 8 4.95 4.87 -7.85
N GLY A 9 5.37 5.54 -8.93
CA GLY A 9 4.97 6.90 -9.21
C GLY A 9 5.26 7.87 -8.08
N MET A 10 4.30 8.74 -7.77
CA MET A 10 4.45 9.73 -6.71
C MET A 10 4.53 9.10 -5.33
N ILE A 11 3.94 7.93 -5.14
CA ILE A 11 4.04 7.23 -3.86
C ILE A 11 5.50 6.89 -3.56
N ARG A 12 6.23 6.40 -4.55
CA ARG A 12 7.65 6.13 -4.42
C ARG A 12 8.43 7.38 -4.03
N HIS A 13 8.05 8.52 -4.60
CA HIS A 13 8.69 9.79 -4.29
C HIS A 13 8.53 10.15 -2.80
N TYR A 14 7.33 10.00 -2.25
CA TYR A 14 7.08 10.32 -0.84
C TYR A 14 7.65 9.29 0.12
N VAL A 15 7.64 8.02 -0.24
CA VAL A 15 8.21 6.95 0.58
C VAL A 15 9.73 7.01 0.60
N GLY A 16 10.34 7.36 -0.54
CA GLY A 16 11.78 7.43 -0.67
C GLY A 16 12.47 6.09 -0.93
N GLU A 17 11.69 5.04 -1.16
CA GLU A 17 12.18 3.69 -1.42
C GLU A 17 11.45 3.09 -2.61
N LYS A 18 12.12 2.17 -3.30
CA LYS A 18 11.58 1.46 -4.44
C LYS A 18 10.67 0.32 -4.03
N GLU A 19 11.11 -0.42 -3.02
CA GLU A 19 10.42 -1.60 -2.53
C GLU A 19 10.82 -1.87 -1.09
N ARG A 20 10.02 -2.66 -0.41
CA ARG A 20 10.30 -3.08 0.94
C ARG A 20 9.61 -4.42 1.25
N ASP A 21 10.31 -5.28 2.01
CA ASP A 21 9.74 -6.56 2.44
C ASP A 21 9.12 -6.43 3.83
N TYR A 22 8.01 -7.13 4.03
CA TYR A 22 7.31 -7.16 5.31
C TYR A 22 7.04 -8.60 5.72
N ASP A 23 7.23 -8.88 7.01
CA ASP A 23 6.77 -10.12 7.61
C ASP A 23 5.43 -9.85 8.27
N LEU A 24 4.39 -10.52 7.80
CA LEU A 24 3.02 -10.33 8.27
C LEU A 24 2.46 -11.62 8.85
N PRO A 25 1.55 -11.53 9.82
CA PRO A 25 0.86 -12.72 10.31
C PRO A 25 0.06 -13.40 9.20
N GLU A 26 -0.06 -14.74 9.28
CA GLU A 26 -0.94 -15.47 8.39
C GLU A 26 -2.37 -14.93 8.51
N GLY A 27 -3.05 -14.83 7.39
CA GLY A 27 -4.40 -14.27 7.36
C GLY A 27 -4.48 -12.77 7.20
N SER A 28 -3.32 -12.07 7.13
CA SER A 28 -3.33 -10.63 6.89
C SER A 28 -3.96 -10.29 5.55
N THR A 29 -4.64 -9.16 5.51
CA THR A 29 -5.34 -8.67 4.32
C THR A 29 -4.63 -7.47 3.71
N ALA A 30 -5.07 -7.06 2.51
CA ALA A 30 -4.60 -5.83 1.90
C ALA A 30 -4.86 -4.62 2.80
N GLY A 31 -6.01 -4.60 3.49
CA GLY A 31 -6.33 -3.54 4.45
C GLY A 31 -5.33 -3.47 5.59
N ASP A 32 -4.92 -4.63 6.13
CA ASP A 32 -3.90 -4.70 7.19
C ASP A 32 -2.58 -4.13 6.71
N LEU A 33 -2.19 -4.46 5.49
CA LEU A 33 -0.96 -3.94 4.89
C LEU A 33 -1.03 -2.43 4.68
N LEU A 34 -2.15 -1.93 4.16
CA LEU A 34 -2.34 -0.49 3.94
C LEU A 34 -2.29 0.27 5.27
N LEU A 35 -2.85 -0.29 6.33
CA LEU A 35 -2.80 0.32 7.64
C LEU A 35 -1.35 0.41 8.16
N LEU A 36 -0.60 -0.65 7.99
CA LEU A 36 0.82 -0.67 8.36
C LEU A 36 1.63 0.37 7.58
N LEU A 37 1.43 0.42 6.26
CA LEU A 37 2.11 1.39 5.40
C LEU A 37 1.74 2.82 5.77
N GLY A 38 0.47 3.04 6.12
CA GLY A 38 0.01 4.36 6.55
C GLY A 38 0.67 4.81 7.84
N ARG A 39 0.86 3.90 8.79
CA ARG A 39 1.55 4.21 10.05
C ARG A 39 3.01 4.58 9.82
N GLU A 40 3.66 3.94 8.86
CA GLU A 40 5.07 4.21 8.56
C GLU A 40 5.25 5.46 7.69
N TYR A 41 4.41 5.65 6.69
CA TYR A 41 4.63 6.65 5.65
C TYR A 41 3.54 7.71 5.52
N GLY A 42 2.42 7.55 6.22
CA GLY A 42 1.29 8.47 6.07
C GLY A 42 1.65 9.93 6.32
N SER A 43 2.49 10.21 7.31
CA SER A 43 2.91 11.58 7.62
C SER A 43 3.75 12.23 6.51
N ARG A 44 4.29 11.44 5.59
CA ARG A 44 5.07 11.95 4.45
C ARG A 44 4.19 12.22 3.24
N MET A 45 2.93 11.78 3.29
CA MET A 45 2.02 11.87 2.15
C MET A 45 1.24 13.17 2.19
N PRO A 46 0.91 13.74 1.00
CA PRO A 46 0.03 14.91 0.95
C PRO A 46 -1.40 14.53 1.32
N ALA A 47 -2.21 15.55 1.64
CA ALA A 47 -3.59 15.34 2.10
C ALA A 47 -4.49 14.61 1.11
N HIS A 48 -4.18 14.67 -0.17
CA HIS A 48 -4.97 13.96 -1.19
C HIS A 48 -4.62 12.47 -1.29
N MET A 49 -3.58 12.01 -0.59
CA MET A 49 -3.20 10.58 -0.54
C MET A 49 -3.43 9.96 0.83
N TRP A 50 -3.25 10.73 1.89
CA TRP A 50 -3.40 10.24 3.26
C TRP A 50 -4.32 11.16 4.07
N ASN A 51 -5.36 10.57 4.66
CA ASN A 51 -6.26 11.29 5.54
C ASN A 51 -5.82 11.09 6.99
N SER A 52 -5.18 12.10 7.56
CA SER A 52 -4.65 12.04 8.92
C SER A 52 -5.74 11.96 9.99
N GLY A 53 -6.90 12.55 9.72
CA GLY A 53 -8.03 12.50 10.66
C GLY A 53 -8.63 11.11 10.79
N ARG A 54 -8.64 10.34 9.71
CA ARG A 54 -9.15 8.97 9.69
C ARG A 54 -8.07 7.91 9.72
N GLU A 55 -6.81 8.33 9.67
CA GLU A 55 -5.64 7.46 9.65
C GLU A 55 -5.72 6.39 8.56
N ARG A 56 -6.07 6.82 7.34
CA ARG A 56 -6.21 5.93 6.19
C ARG A 56 -5.80 6.60 4.89
N PHE A 57 -5.40 5.78 3.93
CA PHE A 57 -5.15 6.27 2.59
C PHE A 57 -6.46 6.66 1.91
N HIS A 58 -6.35 7.69 1.06
CA HIS A 58 -7.46 8.06 0.19
C HIS A 58 -7.77 6.90 -0.75
N PRO A 59 -9.05 6.71 -1.16
CA PRO A 59 -9.43 5.63 -2.09
C PRO A 59 -8.69 5.63 -3.43
N LEU A 60 -8.04 6.73 -3.79
CA LEU A 60 -7.21 6.79 -5.00
C LEU A 60 -5.89 6.03 -4.86
N VAL A 61 -5.47 5.72 -3.63
CA VAL A 61 -4.30 4.89 -3.37
C VAL A 61 -4.76 3.45 -3.30
N ILE A 62 -4.24 2.62 -4.20
CA ILE A 62 -4.68 1.23 -4.30
C ILE A 62 -3.51 0.27 -4.22
N ALA A 63 -3.81 -0.93 -3.75
CA ALA A 63 -2.87 -2.04 -3.71
C ALA A 63 -3.26 -3.06 -4.78
N MET A 64 -2.28 -3.50 -5.57
CA MET A 64 -2.49 -4.50 -6.61
C MET A 64 -1.49 -5.63 -6.45
N ARG A 65 -1.98 -6.85 -6.63
CA ARG A 65 -1.11 -8.01 -6.79
C ARG A 65 -0.65 -8.02 -8.25
N LYS A 66 0.53 -8.56 -8.50
CA LYS A 66 1.08 -8.63 -9.85
C LYS A 66 0.07 -9.26 -10.81
N GLY A 67 -0.37 -8.48 -11.78
CA GLY A 67 -1.32 -8.91 -12.80
C GLY A 67 -2.79 -8.93 -12.37
N GLU A 68 -3.11 -8.69 -11.09
CA GLU A 68 -4.48 -8.72 -10.58
C GLU A 68 -4.73 -7.62 -9.56
N PRO A 69 -5.86 -6.94 -9.61
CA PRO A 69 -6.25 -6.05 -8.53
C PRO A 69 -6.64 -6.88 -7.31
N LEU A 70 -6.31 -6.36 -6.12
CA LEU A 70 -6.83 -6.90 -4.88
C LEU A 70 -8.23 -6.36 -4.68
N HIS A 71 -9.19 -7.25 -4.43
CA HIS A 71 -10.58 -6.87 -4.27
C HIS A 71 -10.80 -6.24 -2.90
N GLY A 72 -10.75 -4.91 -2.87
CA GLY A 72 -10.98 -4.16 -1.66
C GLY A 72 -9.94 -4.39 -0.58
N GLU A 73 -10.22 -3.85 0.61
CA GLU A 73 -9.33 -3.95 1.76
C GLU A 73 -9.31 -5.34 2.38
N ASP A 74 -10.30 -6.17 2.06
CA ASP A 74 -10.44 -7.51 2.62
C ASP A 74 -9.73 -8.59 1.82
N GLY A 75 -9.05 -8.22 0.73
CA GLY A 75 -8.34 -9.17 -0.11
C GLY A 75 -7.23 -9.87 0.67
N PRO A 76 -7.25 -11.23 0.77
CA PRO A 76 -6.25 -11.95 1.53
C PRO A 76 -4.88 -11.90 0.84
N LEU A 77 -3.84 -11.75 1.66
CA LEU A 77 -2.46 -11.80 1.19
C LEU A 77 -1.94 -13.23 1.30
N ARG A 78 -0.93 -13.55 0.51
CA ARG A 78 -0.29 -14.86 0.47
C ARG A 78 1.19 -14.72 0.64
N ASP A 79 1.81 -15.72 1.22
CA ASP A 79 3.26 -15.76 1.33
C ASP A 79 3.91 -15.65 -0.05
N GLY A 80 4.90 -14.79 -0.17
CA GLY A 80 5.57 -14.55 -1.45
C GLY A 80 4.89 -13.52 -2.35
N ASP A 81 3.78 -12.94 -1.91
CA ASP A 81 3.09 -11.91 -2.70
C ASP A 81 3.98 -10.72 -3.00
N GLU A 82 3.79 -10.17 -4.18
CA GLU A 82 4.40 -8.91 -4.60
C GLU A 82 3.26 -7.92 -4.84
N ILE A 83 3.20 -6.91 -3.99
CA ILE A 83 2.10 -5.94 -3.97
C ILE A 83 2.60 -4.59 -4.48
N PHE A 84 1.92 -4.05 -5.47
CA PHE A 84 2.21 -2.72 -6.00
C PHE A 84 1.29 -1.72 -5.32
N LEU A 85 1.88 -0.69 -4.72
CA LEU A 85 1.12 0.43 -4.18
C LEU A 85 1.19 1.56 -5.21
N LEU A 86 0.04 2.01 -5.67
CA LEU A 86 -0.04 3.04 -6.70
C LEU A 86 -1.19 4.01 -6.46
N SER A 87 -1.11 5.15 -7.12
CA SER A 87 -2.15 6.16 -7.08
C SER A 87 -2.87 6.24 -8.43
N ARG A 88 -4.19 6.39 -8.39
CA ARG A 88 -4.99 6.59 -9.60
C ARG A 88 -4.96 8.01 -10.12
N LEU A 89 -4.28 8.91 -9.42
CA LEU A 89 -4.14 10.28 -9.89
C LEU A 89 -3.29 10.35 -11.14
N ALA A 90 -3.60 11.30 -12.01
CA ALA A 90 -2.82 11.51 -13.23
C ALA A 90 -1.36 11.78 -12.87
N GLY A 91 -0.45 11.05 -13.51
CA GLY A 91 0.98 11.17 -13.25
C GLY A 91 1.45 10.45 -11.99
N GLY A 92 0.56 9.82 -11.29
CA GLY A 92 0.83 9.14 -10.04
C GLY A 92 0.90 7.64 -10.12
#